data_5176322bc38891951ef1a9e05a3c3000
#
_entry.id   5176322bc38891951ef1a9e05a3c3000
#
_cell.length_a   1.000
_cell.length_b   1.000
_cell.length_c   1.000
_cell.angle_alpha   90.00
_cell.angle_beta   90.00
_cell.angle_gamma   90.00
#
_symmetry.space_group_name_H-M   'P 1'
#
loop_
_entity.id
_entity.type
_entity.pdbx_description
1 polymer ?
#
loop_
_entity_poly.entity_id
_entity_poly.type
_entity_poly.pdbx_seq_one_letter_code
_entity_poly.pdbx_strand_id
1 'polypeptide(L)'
;MAGDKFAGITIKWDYANSRCRISMPGYIETLLIKFKHPRPSKPRLSPYKCLPISYGAKSQLTPEADESELLDEHRKRRIQEIVGSLLYYARAVDNKLLVALSAIAARQSCATVATEQAVHLLLDYVATYPADGIVY
;
A
#
# COMPACT_ATOMS: atom_id res chain seq x y z
N MET A 1 -7.50 -28.10 1.64
CA MET A 1 -7.25 -27.84 3.08
C MET A 1 -7.84 -26.52 3.48
N ALA A 2 -8.70 -26.49 4.49
CA ALA A 2 -9.09 -25.25 5.14
C ALA A 2 -7.87 -24.70 5.89
N GLY A 3 -7.49 -23.46 5.66
CA GLY A 3 -6.44 -22.80 6.42
C GLY A 3 -6.96 -22.32 7.77
N ASP A 4 -6.10 -22.30 8.77
CA ASP A 4 -6.44 -21.76 10.08
C ASP A 4 -6.47 -20.24 10.02
N LYS A 5 -7.51 -19.63 10.59
CA LYS A 5 -7.66 -18.17 10.70
C LYS A 5 -7.25 -17.71 12.10
N PHE A 6 -6.31 -16.73 12.13
CA PHE A 6 -5.90 -16.06 13.35
C PHE A 6 -5.83 -14.55 13.11
N ALA A 7 -6.55 -13.76 13.90
CA ALA A 7 -6.57 -12.30 13.81
C ALA A 7 -6.84 -11.75 12.37
N GLY A 8 -7.70 -12.41 11.61
CA GLY A 8 -7.99 -12.07 10.21
C GLY A 8 -6.98 -12.59 9.19
N ILE A 9 -5.89 -13.17 9.64
CA ILE A 9 -4.85 -13.78 8.80
C ILE A 9 -5.22 -15.25 8.55
N THR A 10 -5.06 -15.70 7.31
CA THR A 10 -5.23 -17.10 6.93
C THR A 10 -3.86 -17.74 6.73
N ILE A 11 -3.61 -18.84 7.44
CA ILE A 11 -2.37 -19.62 7.35
C ILE A 11 -2.70 -20.95 6.67
N LYS A 12 -2.04 -21.24 5.57
CA LYS A 12 -2.18 -22.52 4.85
C LYS A 12 -0.85 -23.25 4.84
N TRP A 13 -0.85 -24.47 5.37
CA TRP A 13 0.30 -25.38 5.37
C TRP A 13 0.24 -26.33 4.18
N ASP A 14 1.34 -26.44 3.47
CA ASP A 14 1.58 -27.45 2.45
C ASP A 14 2.72 -28.36 2.95
N TYR A 15 2.34 -29.40 3.67
CA TYR A 15 3.29 -30.35 4.29
C TYR A 15 4.09 -31.13 3.24
N ALA A 16 3.51 -31.38 2.07
CA ALA A 16 4.17 -32.14 1.01
C ALA A 16 5.38 -31.37 0.44
N ASN A 17 5.29 -30.05 0.34
CA ASN A 17 6.33 -29.18 -0.18
C ASN A 17 7.07 -28.38 0.90
N SER A 18 6.79 -28.64 2.18
CA SER A 18 7.35 -27.90 3.33
C SER A 18 7.18 -26.37 3.19
N ARG A 19 5.99 -25.93 2.82
CA ARG A 19 5.65 -24.50 2.61
C ARG A 19 4.53 -24.05 3.51
N CYS A 20 4.60 -22.79 3.90
CA CYS A 20 3.54 -22.10 4.63
C CYS A 20 3.15 -20.81 3.89
N ARG A 21 1.87 -20.66 3.57
CA ARG A 21 1.36 -19.43 2.95
C ARG A 21 0.54 -18.63 3.97
N ILE A 22 0.92 -17.37 4.14
CA ILE A 22 0.21 -16.39 4.97
C ILE A 22 -0.50 -15.41 4.05
N SER A 23 -1.80 -15.21 4.22
CA SER A 23 -2.62 -14.35 3.38
C SER A 23 -3.80 -13.75 4.16
N MET A 24 -4.41 -12.71 3.61
CA MET A 24 -5.64 -12.09 4.11
C MET A 24 -6.66 -11.97 2.97
N PRO A 25 -7.32 -13.08 2.57
CA PRO A 25 -8.26 -13.08 1.45
C PRO A 25 -9.42 -12.10 1.70
N GLY A 26 -9.75 -11.29 0.69
CA GLY A 26 -10.85 -10.32 0.75
C GLY A 26 -10.57 -9.04 1.55
N TYR A 27 -9.43 -8.93 2.24
CA TYR A 27 -9.10 -7.73 3.02
C TYR A 27 -8.98 -6.48 2.14
N ILE A 28 -8.22 -6.56 1.06
CA ILE A 28 -8.03 -5.45 0.12
C ILE A 28 -9.34 -5.07 -0.56
N GLU A 29 -10.14 -6.04 -0.98
CA GLU A 29 -11.44 -5.78 -1.62
C GLU A 29 -12.37 -5.03 -0.68
N THR A 30 -12.47 -5.44 0.57
CA THR A 30 -13.27 -4.77 1.60
C THR A 30 -12.76 -3.35 1.85
N LEU A 31 -11.44 -3.15 1.88
CA LEU A 31 -10.81 -1.85 2.07
C LEU A 31 -11.12 -0.91 0.90
N LEU A 32 -11.01 -1.38 -0.33
CA LEU A 32 -11.32 -0.59 -1.53
C LEU A 32 -12.79 -0.16 -1.57
N ILE A 33 -13.70 -1.03 -1.15
CA ILE A 33 -15.14 -0.71 -1.02
C ILE A 33 -15.34 0.35 0.06
N LYS A 34 -14.72 0.18 1.24
CA LYS A 34 -14.82 1.13 2.36
C LYS A 34 -14.39 2.53 1.94
N PHE A 35 -13.29 2.65 1.23
CA PHE A 35 -12.75 3.94 0.77
C PHE A 35 -13.29 4.38 -0.59
N LYS A 36 -14.22 3.63 -1.18
CA LYS A 36 -14.84 3.94 -2.49
C LYS A 36 -13.81 4.17 -3.59
N HIS A 37 -12.73 3.38 -3.57
CA HIS A 37 -11.69 3.47 -4.59
C HIS A 37 -12.07 2.62 -5.80
N PRO A 38 -12.18 3.20 -7.01
CA PRO A 38 -12.50 2.44 -8.21
C PRO A 38 -11.32 1.55 -8.62
N ARG A 39 -11.59 0.43 -9.27
CA ARG A 39 -10.53 -0.37 -9.86
C ARG A 39 -9.84 0.42 -10.97
N PRO A 40 -8.50 0.41 -11.02
CA PRO A 40 -7.77 1.09 -12.08
C PRO A 40 -8.05 0.46 -13.45
N SER A 41 -8.18 1.29 -14.49
CA SER A 41 -8.35 0.82 -15.85
C SER A 41 -7.11 0.11 -16.43
N LYS A 42 -5.95 0.42 -15.87
CA LYS A 42 -4.66 -0.21 -16.23
C LYS A 42 -3.97 -0.76 -14.99
N PRO A 43 -3.37 -1.97 -15.06
CA PRO A 43 -2.61 -2.52 -13.96
C PRO A 43 -1.47 -1.59 -13.50
N ARG A 44 -1.34 -1.42 -12.19
CA ARG A 44 -0.25 -0.66 -11.59
C ARG A 44 0.85 -1.61 -11.13
N LEU A 45 2.06 -1.43 -11.64
CA LEU A 45 3.19 -2.33 -11.38
C LEU A 45 4.06 -1.91 -10.19
N SER A 46 3.88 -0.68 -9.70
CA SER A 46 4.64 -0.14 -8.58
C SER A 46 3.73 0.57 -7.58
N PRO A 47 3.95 0.39 -6.26
CA PRO A 47 3.18 1.06 -5.21
C PRO A 47 3.52 2.55 -5.05
N TYR A 48 4.55 3.03 -5.70
CA TYR A 48 4.99 4.43 -5.65
C TYR A 48 5.43 4.91 -7.03
N LYS A 49 5.53 6.23 -7.19
CA LYS A 49 6.02 6.85 -8.42
C LYS A 49 7.54 6.67 -8.49
N CYS A 50 8.01 5.96 -9.51
CA CYS A 50 9.44 5.90 -9.80
C CYS A 50 9.92 7.26 -10.27
N LEU A 51 10.95 7.80 -9.61
CA LEU A 51 11.66 8.96 -10.09
C LEU A 51 12.68 8.52 -11.15
N PRO A 52 12.77 9.21 -12.29
CA PRO A 52 13.79 8.90 -13.29
C PRO A 52 15.19 9.13 -12.70
N ILE A 53 16.06 8.14 -12.88
CA ILE A 53 17.46 8.25 -12.46
C ILE A 53 18.17 9.15 -13.46
N SER A 54 18.74 10.28 -12.99
CA SER A 54 19.59 11.14 -13.80
C SER A 54 21.05 10.81 -13.53
N TYR A 55 21.71 10.18 -14.49
CA TYR A 55 23.12 9.82 -14.38
C TYR A 55 24.00 11.09 -14.44
N GLY A 56 24.99 11.18 -13.56
CA GLY A 56 25.92 12.31 -13.50
C GLY A 56 25.43 13.56 -12.75
N ALA A 57 24.23 13.55 -12.20
CA ALA A 57 23.74 14.64 -11.37
C ALA A 57 24.37 14.61 -9.96
N LYS A 58 24.84 15.77 -9.47
CA LYS A 58 25.42 15.89 -8.11
C LYS A 58 24.45 15.59 -6.97
N SER A 59 23.15 15.58 -7.27
CA SER A 59 22.07 15.39 -6.29
C SER A 59 20.96 14.53 -6.91
N GLN A 60 21.15 13.22 -6.89
CA GLN A 60 20.20 12.25 -7.47
C GLN A 60 18.99 11.94 -6.59
N LEU A 61 19.01 12.31 -5.32
CA LEU A 61 18.05 11.85 -4.32
C LEU A 61 17.38 12.98 -3.55
N THR A 62 17.50 14.22 -3.98
CA THR A 62 16.73 15.32 -3.38
C THR A 62 15.30 15.25 -3.93
N PRO A 63 14.31 14.85 -3.13
CA PRO A 63 12.92 14.97 -3.58
C PRO A 63 12.66 16.44 -3.91
N GLU A 64 11.99 16.69 -5.03
CA GLU A 64 11.45 18.02 -5.32
C GLU A 64 10.63 18.50 -4.14
N ALA A 65 10.78 19.76 -3.75
CA ALA A 65 9.98 20.36 -2.71
C ALA A 65 8.49 20.24 -3.09
N ASP A 66 7.69 19.73 -2.18
CA ASP A 66 6.26 19.61 -2.40
C ASP A 66 5.60 20.97 -2.11
N GLU A 67 5.34 21.72 -3.16
CA GLU A 67 4.67 23.03 -3.12
C GLU A 67 3.15 22.91 -3.32
N SER A 68 2.60 21.69 -3.33
CA SER A 68 1.18 21.49 -3.53
C SER A 68 0.35 21.94 -2.32
N GLU A 69 -0.92 22.23 -2.58
CA GLU A 69 -1.85 22.75 -1.59
C GLU A 69 -2.08 21.75 -0.44
N LEU A 70 -2.18 22.25 0.79
CA LEU A 70 -2.51 21.47 1.97
C LEU A 70 -3.95 20.96 1.90
N LEU A 71 -4.17 19.74 2.33
CA LEU A 71 -5.49 19.14 2.41
C LEU A 71 -6.26 19.65 3.62
N ASP A 72 -7.60 19.61 3.52
CA ASP A 72 -8.50 19.84 4.65
C ASP A 72 -8.43 18.67 5.66
N GLU A 73 -8.98 18.88 6.86
CA GLU A 73 -8.95 17.89 7.93
C GLU A 73 -9.70 16.59 7.60
N HIS A 74 -10.75 16.65 6.79
CA HIS A 74 -11.50 15.47 6.37
C HIS A 74 -10.66 14.58 5.45
N ARG A 75 -9.97 15.16 4.47
CA ARG A 75 -9.10 14.45 3.54
C ARG A 75 -7.85 13.90 4.23
N LYS A 76 -7.26 14.67 5.17
CA LYS A 76 -6.16 14.18 6.02
C LYS A 76 -6.57 12.96 6.83
N ARG A 77 -7.71 13.00 7.49
CA ARG A 77 -8.23 11.88 8.27
C ARG A 77 -8.43 10.64 7.41
N ARG A 78 -8.98 10.81 6.21
CA ARG A 78 -9.13 9.72 5.24
C ARG A 78 -7.79 9.08 4.90
N ILE A 79 -6.74 9.86 4.67
CA ILE A 79 -5.38 9.36 4.41
C ILE A 79 -4.86 8.58 5.63
N GLN A 80 -5.04 9.08 6.84
CA GLN A 80 -4.61 8.41 8.08
C GLN A 80 -5.30 7.06 8.25
N GLU A 81 -6.59 6.97 7.97
CA GLU A 81 -7.34 5.71 8.02
C GLU A 81 -6.86 4.70 6.97
N ILE A 82 -6.59 5.15 5.75
CA ILE A 82 -6.05 4.30 4.68
C ILE A 82 -4.66 3.78 5.07
N VAL A 83 -3.78 4.65 5.54
CA VAL A 83 -2.42 4.30 5.97
C VAL A 83 -2.47 3.28 7.11
N GLY A 84 -3.30 3.50 8.13
CA GLY A 84 -3.46 2.56 9.24
C GLY A 84 -3.95 1.19 8.81
N SER A 85 -4.95 1.15 7.94
CA SER A 85 -5.50 -0.10 7.41
C SER A 85 -4.50 -0.87 6.54
N LEU A 86 -3.80 -0.17 5.65
CA LEU A 86 -2.80 -0.80 4.79
C LEU A 86 -1.52 -1.19 5.56
N LEU A 87 -1.16 -0.46 6.61
CA LEU A 87 0.02 -0.80 7.42
C LEU A 87 -0.15 -2.15 8.13
N TYR A 88 -1.37 -2.43 8.62
CA TYR A 88 -1.68 -3.74 9.19
C TYR A 88 -1.50 -4.86 8.16
N TYR A 89 -2.08 -4.69 6.96
CA TYR A 89 -1.96 -5.63 5.86
C TYR A 89 -0.50 -5.80 5.39
N ALA A 90 0.23 -4.69 5.24
CA ALA A 90 1.62 -4.70 4.79
C ALA A 90 2.55 -5.45 5.73
N ARG A 91 2.35 -5.29 7.05
CA ARG A 91 3.15 -6.01 8.06
C ARG A 91 2.81 -7.49 8.13
N ALA A 92 1.55 -7.84 7.90
CA ALA A 92 1.09 -9.21 8.03
C ALA A 92 1.38 -10.06 6.78
N VAL A 93 1.17 -9.52 5.57
CA VAL A 93 1.13 -10.33 4.34
C VAL A 93 1.81 -9.71 3.12
N ASP A 94 2.05 -8.40 3.07
CA ASP A 94 2.67 -7.76 1.89
C ASP A 94 3.65 -6.65 2.27
N ASN A 95 4.86 -7.04 2.63
CA ASN A 95 5.91 -6.10 3.03
C ASN A 95 6.42 -5.18 1.90
N LYS A 96 6.09 -5.43 0.65
CA LYS A 96 6.43 -4.57 -0.50
C LYS A 96 5.82 -3.17 -0.38
N LEU A 97 4.70 -3.07 0.34
CA LEU A 97 3.99 -1.80 0.56
C LEU A 97 4.66 -0.90 1.61
N LEU A 98 5.53 -1.44 2.48
CA LEU A 98 6.07 -0.73 3.63
C LEU A 98 6.83 0.54 3.26
N VAL A 99 7.61 0.53 2.18
CA VAL A 99 8.38 1.70 1.73
C VAL A 99 7.43 2.84 1.32
N ALA A 100 6.42 2.54 0.50
CA ALA A 100 5.43 3.52 0.07
C ALA A 100 4.61 4.06 1.25
N LEU A 101 4.17 3.16 2.14
CA LEU A 101 3.42 3.53 3.34
C LEU A 101 4.23 4.39 4.29
N SER A 102 5.51 4.10 4.50
CA SER A 102 6.39 4.91 5.35
C SER A 102 6.54 6.33 4.81
N ALA A 103 6.71 6.48 3.49
CA ALA A 103 6.82 7.79 2.86
C ALA A 103 5.52 8.61 3.00
N ILE A 104 4.36 7.98 2.86
CA ILE A 104 3.05 8.63 3.04
C ILE A 104 2.80 8.95 4.52
N ALA A 105 3.10 8.02 5.42
CA ALA A 105 2.92 8.18 6.86
C ALA A 105 3.74 9.34 7.42
N ALA A 106 4.96 9.57 6.93
CA ALA A 106 5.80 10.69 7.34
C ALA A 106 5.18 12.06 7.01
N ARG A 107 4.28 12.13 6.04
CA ARG A 107 3.62 13.37 5.58
C ARG A 107 2.15 13.49 5.98
N GLN A 108 1.59 12.50 6.67
CA GLN A 108 0.15 12.45 6.93
C GLN A 108 -0.38 13.58 7.83
N SER A 109 0.46 14.19 8.67
CA SER A 109 0.10 15.33 9.53
C SER A 109 0.00 16.64 8.73
N CYS A 110 0.84 16.80 7.72
CA CYS A 110 0.88 17.94 6.80
C CYS A 110 0.60 17.46 5.37
N ALA A 111 -0.44 16.65 5.19
CA ALA A 111 -0.76 16.04 3.91
C ALA A 111 -1.16 17.11 2.87
N THR A 112 -0.63 16.95 1.67
CA THR A 112 -0.87 17.81 0.51
C THR A 112 -1.59 17.05 -0.59
N VAL A 113 -1.98 17.74 -1.65
CA VAL A 113 -2.54 17.12 -2.86
C VAL A 113 -1.58 16.06 -3.45
N ALA A 114 -0.27 16.30 -3.40
CA ALA A 114 0.71 15.31 -3.84
C ALA A 114 0.72 14.05 -2.95
N THR A 115 0.53 14.21 -1.64
CA THR A 115 0.37 13.08 -0.71
C THR A 115 -0.88 12.26 -1.05
N GLU A 116 -1.98 12.91 -1.35
CA GLU A 116 -3.21 12.23 -1.74
C GLU A 116 -3.06 11.47 -3.07
N GLN A 117 -2.36 12.05 -4.05
CA GLN A 117 -2.03 11.36 -5.30
C GLN A 117 -1.18 10.10 -5.04
N ALA A 118 -0.20 10.17 -4.12
CA ALA A 118 0.59 9.01 -3.72
C ALA A 118 -0.27 7.91 -3.09
N VAL A 119 -1.26 8.27 -2.29
CA VAL A 119 -2.25 7.33 -1.73
C VAL A 119 -3.09 6.69 -2.83
N HIS A 120 -3.55 7.45 -3.82
CA HIS A 120 -4.28 6.90 -4.96
C HIS A 120 -3.45 5.89 -5.75
N LEU A 121 -2.18 6.19 -6.01
CA LEU A 121 -1.26 5.26 -6.69
C LEU A 121 -1.07 3.96 -5.89
N LEU A 122 -0.97 4.07 -4.57
CA LEU A 122 -0.86 2.90 -3.69
C LEU A 122 -2.13 2.06 -3.71
N LEU A 123 -3.31 2.69 -3.66
CA LEU A 123 -4.60 1.99 -3.76
C LEU A 123 -4.78 1.30 -5.12
N ASP A 124 -4.35 1.93 -6.22
CA ASP A 124 -4.36 1.31 -7.55
C ASP A 124 -3.45 0.08 -7.61
N TYR A 125 -2.30 0.14 -6.96
CA TYR A 125 -1.38 -0.99 -6.87
C TYR A 125 -2.00 -2.16 -6.10
N VAL A 126 -2.56 -1.93 -4.92
CA VAL A 126 -3.18 -3.01 -4.14
C VAL A 126 -4.47 -3.54 -4.79
N ALA A 127 -5.17 -2.72 -5.56
CA ALA A 127 -6.32 -3.15 -6.37
C ALA A 127 -5.89 -4.05 -7.53
N THR A 128 -4.67 -3.88 -8.06
CA THR A 128 -4.08 -4.74 -9.08
C THR A 128 -3.68 -6.09 -8.51
N TYR A 129 -3.21 -6.14 -7.27
CA TYR A 129 -2.73 -7.35 -6.57
C TYR A 129 -3.48 -7.60 -5.25
N PRO A 130 -4.81 -7.87 -5.30
CA PRO A 130 -5.63 -7.94 -4.09
C PRO A 130 -5.43 -9.22 -3.26
N ALA A 131 -4.79 -10.24 -3.82
CA ALA A 131 -4.63 -11.57 -3.23
C ALA A 131 -3.17 -11.93 -2.94
N ASP A 132 -2.32 -10.94 -2.74
CA ASP A 132 -0.92 -11.18 -2.38
C ASP A 132 -0.80 -11.86 -1.00
N GLY A 133 0.31 -12.56 -0.80
CA GLY A 133 0.63 -13.28 0.44
C GLY A 133 2.09 -13.66 0.47
N ILE A 134 2.57 -13.97 1.67
CA ILE A 134 3.94 -14.44 1.89
C ILE A 134 3.95 -15.97 1.88
N VAL A 135 4.94 -16.54 1.21
CA VAL A 135 5.20 -17.98 1.20
C VAL A 135 6.58 -18.22 1.84
N TYR A 136 6.58 -19.05 2.86
CA TYR A 136 7.78 -19.53 3.55
C TYR A 136 8.08 -20.96 3.14
#